data_22841979f7b68107ee1aa154027f730a
#
_entry.id   22841979f7b68107ee1aa154027f730a
#
_cell.length_a   1.000
_cell.length_b   1.000
_cell.length_c   1.000
_cell.angle_alpha   90.00
_cell.angle_beta   90.00
_cell.angle_gamma   90.00
#
_symmetry.space_group_name_H-M   'P 1'
#
loop_
_entity.id
_entity.type
_entity.pdbx_description
1 polymer ?
#
loop_
_entity_poly.entity_id
_entity_poly.type
_entity_poly.pdbx_seq_one_letter_code
_entity_poly.pdbx_strand_id
1 'polypeptide(L)'
;MIWPGMGDPAKRKQTLRFLAITAGIAIAVGVGSMSVQQWLNMDNPLKVCINDRNTPYKISAILELYVDGQKAEIPANIGIKDGCKHSLYTLSNDGVIYAEWEKEFPFELGHFLWTWTTYHKDGFPMRDMDESKTRILVNDVLSPQGISVPFVDGYH
;
A
#
# COMPACT_ATOMS: atom_id res chain seq x y z
N MET A 1 1.51 46.50 2.53
CA MET A 1 2.28 46.27 1.29
C MET A 1 1.37 46.54 0.11
N ILE A 2 1.62 47.60 -0.65
CA ILE A 2 0.84 47.93 -1.85
C ILE A 2 1.52 47.24 -3.02
N TRP A 3 0.83 46.30 -3.69
CA TRP A 3 1.35 45.63 -4.87
C TRP A 3 1.59 46.65 -6.00
N PRO A 4 2.76 46.64 -6.64
CA PRO A 4 3.06 47.55 -7.74
C PRO A 4 2.10 47.26 -8.91
N GLY A 5 1.32 48.26 -9.32
CA GLY A 5 0.41 48.19 -10.46
C GLY A 5 -1.09 48.27 -10.15
N MET A 6 -1.50 48.34 -8.88
CA MET A 6 -2.94 48.47 -8.53
C MET A 6 -3.55 49.85 -8.77
N GLY A 7 -2.73 50.90 -8.98
CA GLY A 7 -3.18 52.28 -9.18
C GLY A 7 -3.60 52.62 -10.63
N ASP A 8 -3.24 51.82 -11.62
CA ASP A 8 -3.52 52.05 -13.03
C ASP A 8 -4.57 51.04 -13.56
N PRO A 9 -5.75 51.51 -14.02
CA PRO A 9 -6.84 50.62 -14.42
C PRO A 9 -6.48 49.69 -15.61
N ALA A 10 -5.57 50.10 -16.49
CA ALA A 10 -5.11 49.23 -17.60
C ALA A 10 -4.18 48.13 -17.10
N LYS A 11 -3.26 48.44 -16.21
CA LYS A 11 -2.35 47.48 -15.59
C LYS A 11 -3.10 46.52 -14.65
N ARG A 12 -4.12 47.00 -13.96
CA ARG A 12 -4.98 46.17 -13.08
C ARG A 12 -5.69 45.06 -13.85
N LYS A 13 -6.25 45.35 -15.04
CA LYS A 13 -6.89 44.34 -15.89
C LYS A 13 -5.88 43.28 -16.35
N GLN A 14 -4.67 43.66 -16.68
CA GLN A 14 -3.62 42.76 -17.13
C GLN A 14 -3.14 41.84 -15.97
N THR A 15 -2.96 42.42 -14.78
CA THR A 15 -2.57 41.67 -13.57
C THR A 15 -3.67 40.71 -13.15
N LEU A 16 -4.95 41.10 -13.19
CA LEU A 16 -6.08 40.21 -12.88
C LEU A 16 -6.20 39.06 -13.87
N ARG A 17 -5.98 39.30 -15.18
CA ARG A 17 -5.96 38.23 -16.20
C ARG A 17 -4.81 37.25 -15.93
N PHE A 18 -3.62 37.76 -15.62
CA PHE A 18 -2.47 36.94 -15.30
C PHE A 18 -2.74 36.07 -14.06
N LEU A 19 -3.27 36.65 -12.97
CA LEU A 19 -3.64 35.94 -11.76
C LEU A 19 -4.72 34.87 -12.02
N ALA A 20 -5.72 35.18 -12.82
CA ALA A 20 -6.78 34.24 -13.17
C ALA A 20 -6.24 33.06 -13.97
N ILE A 21 -5.35 33.30 -14.94
CA ILE A 21 -4.70 32.26 -15.74
C ILE A 21 -3.82 31.37 -14.84
N THR A 22 -3.01 32.00 -13.97
CA THR A 22 -2.12 31.26 -13.06
C THR A 22 -2.92 30.41 -12.07
N ALA A 23 -4.00 30.95 -11.51
CA ALA A 23 -4.90 30.19 -10.63
C ALA A 23 -5.58 29.05 -11.39
N GLY A 24 -6.03 29.27 -12.61
CA GLY A 24 -6.63 28.25 -13.46
C GLY A 24 -5.66 27.09 -13.76
N ILE A 25 -4.42 27.40 -14.09
CA ILE A 25 -3.37 26.39 -14.32
C ILE A 25 -3.08 25.62 -13.03
N ALA A 26 -2.95 26.30 -11.89
CA ALA A 26 -2.68 25.66 -10.60
C ALA A 26 -3.80 24.66 -10.21
N ILE A 27 -5.07 25.04 -10.42
CA ILE A 27 -6.23 24.17 -10.18
C ILE A 27 -6.22 22.99 -11.15
N ALA A 28 -5.99 23.23 -12.44
CA ALA A 28 -5.96 22.16 -13.45
C ALA A 28 -4.85 21.14 -13.15
N VAL A 29 -3.67 21.57 -12.77
CA VAL A 29 -2.55 20.69 -12.39
C VAL A 29 -2.88 19.94 -11.10
N GLY A 30 -3.46 20.60 -10.11
CA GLY A 30 -3.84 19.98 -8.83
C GLY A 30 -4.89 18.89 -9.01
N VAL A 31 -5.97 19.20 -9.72
CA VAL A 31 -7.06 18.22 -10.01
C VAL A 31 -6.56 17.11 -10.94
N GLY A 32 -5.78 17.45 -11.95
CA GLY A 32 -5.21 16.48 -12.88
C GLY A 32 -4.28 15.48 -12.18
N SER A 33 -3.42 15.95 -11.28
CA SER A 33 -2.50 15.06 -10.54
C SER A 33 -3.24 14.12 -9.60
N MET A 34 -4.30 14.58 -8.92
CA MET A 34 -5.14 13.73 -8.07
C MET A 34 -5.85 12.65 -8.88
N SER A 35 -6.38 13.00 -10.05
CA SER A 35 -7.09 12.05 -10.93
C SER A 35 -6.15 10.99 -11.48
N VAL A 36 -4.93 11.37 -11.88
CA VAL A 36 -3.91 10.42 -12.36
C VAL A 36 -3.46 9.49 -11.24
N GLN A 37 -3.22 10.00 -10.02
CA GLN A 37 -2.87 9.16 -8.88
C GLN A 37 -3.98 8.18 -8.51
N GLN A 38 -5.24 8.62 -8.57
CA GLN A 38 -6.40 7.78 -8.31
C GLN A 38 -6.51 6.66 -9.36
N TRP A 39 -6.31 7.00 -10.64
CA TRP A 39 -6.32 6.03 -11.74
C TRP A 39 -5.17 5.01 -11.64
N LEU A 40 -3.95 5.46 -11.32
CA LEU A 40 -2.80 4.58 -11.09
C LEU A 40 -2.98 3.66 -9.87
N ASN A 41 -3.71 4.11 -8.84
CA ASN A 41 -3.98 3.32 -7.66
C ASN A 41 -5.12 2.31 -7.86
N MET A 42 -6.01 2.51 -8.82
CA MET A 42 -7.13 1.60 -9.10
C MET A 42 -6.69 0.20 -9.51
N ASP A 43 -5.50 0.06 -10.08
CA ASP A 43 -4.92 -1.23 -10.49
C ASP A 43 -3.88 -1.77 -9.50
N ASN A 44 -3.70 -1.11 -8.34
CA ASN A 44 -2.76 -1.59 -7.33
C ASN A 44 -3.46 -2.52 -6.33
N PRO A 45 -3.18 -3.83 -6.37
CA PRO A 45 -3.85 -4.82 -5.52
C PRO A 45 -3.71 -4.54 -4.03
N LEU A 46 -2.64 -3.87 -3.61
CA LEU A 46 -2.38 -3.61 -2.20
C LEU A 46 -3.22 -2.46 -1.62
N LYS A 47 -3.74 -1.57 -2.47
CA LYS A 47 -4.39 -0.32 -2.04
C LYS A 47 -5.89 -0.29 -2.20
N VAL A 48 -6.46 -1.25 -2.91
CA VAL A 48 -7.89 -1.28 -3.22
C VAL A 48 -8.61 -2.38 -2.47
N CYS A 49 -9.90 -2.17 -2.21
CA CYS A 49 -10.78 -3.21 -1.68
C CYS A 49 -11.13 -4.23 -2.76
N ILE A 50 -11.14 -5.50 -2.38
CA ILE A 50 -11.50 -6.59 -3.29
C ILE A 50 -12.90 -7.16 -3.05
N ASN A 51 -13.66 -6.59 -2.12
CA ASN A 51 -14.98 -7.12 -1.72
C ASN A 51 -15.93 -7.37 -2.90
N ASP A 52 -15.99 -6.40 -3.83
CA ASP A 52 -16.89 -6.44 -4.98
C ASP A 52 -16.19 -6.82 -6.29
N ARG A 53 -14.96 -7.34 -6.20
CA ARG A 53 -14.17 -7.74 -7.35
C ARG A 53 -14.21 -9.25 -7.56
N ASN A 54 -14.22 -9.66 -8.83
CA ASN A 54 -13.99 -11.06 -9.17
C ASN A 54 -12.50 -11.36 -9.05
N THR A 55 -12.12 -12.20 -8.07
CA THR A 55 -10.73 -12.57 -7.77
C THR A 55 -10.50 -14.07 -8.00
N PRO A 56 -10.38 -14.51 -9.26
CA PRO A 56 -10.13 -15.92 -9.58
C PRO A 56 -8.74 -16.41 -9.17
N TYR A 57 -7.76 -15.49 -9.10
CA TYR A 57 -6.43 -15.83 -8.62
C TYR A 57 -6.42 -15.83 -7.09
N LYS A 58 -6.18 -17.01 -6.50
CA LYS A 58 -6.14 -17.21 -5.05
C LYS A 58 -5.00 -18.14 -4.71
N ILE A 59 -4.15 -17.69 -3.80
CA ILE A 59 -3.08 -18.50 -3.22
C ILE A 59 -3.08 -18.33 -1.71
N SER A 60 -2.51 -19.29 -1.00
CA SER A 60 -2.31 -19.22 0.44
C SER A 60 -0.92 -19.69 0.82
N ALA A 61 -0.35 -19.07 1.83
CA ALA A 61 0.92 -19.45 2.43
C ALA A 61 0.82 -19.38 3.95
N ILE A 62 1.63 -20.15 4.64
CA ILE A 62 1.72 -20.11 6.09
C ILE A 62 2.95 -19.32 6.46
N LEU A 63 2.79 -18.31 7.34
CA LEU A 63 3.89 -17.54 7.91
C LEU A 63 4.04 -17.87 9.39
N GLU A 64 5.24 -18.19 9.79
CA GLU A 64 5.64 -18.27 11.19
C GLU A 64 6.62 -17.14 11.49
N LEU A 65 6.35 -16.39 12.54
CA LEU A 65 7.20 -15.28 12.98
C LEU A 65 7.86 -15.63 14.30
N TYR A 66 9.18 -15.50 14.36
CA TYR A 66 9.96 -15.68 15.59
C TYR A 66 10.71 -14.39 15.90
N VAL A 67 10.54 -13.90 17.11
CA VAL A 67 11.23 -12.70 17.63
C VAL A 67 12.07 -13.15 18.84
N ASP A 68 13.36 -12.94 18.78
CA ASP A 68 14.32 -13.37 19.81
C ASP A 68 14.16 -14.87 20.18
N GLY A 69 13.88 -15.70 19.17
CA GLY A 69 13.70 -17.16 19.34
C GLY A 69 12.34 -17.57 19.90
N GLN A 70 11.44 -16.65 20.16
CA GLN A 70 10.07 -16.93 20.61
C GLN A 70 9.09 -16.74 19.45
N LYS A 71 8.16 -17.69 19.30
CA LYS A 71 7.11 -17.60 18.30
C LYS A 71 6.17 -16.44 18.63
N ALA A 72 6.05 -15.50 17.72
CA ALA A 72 5.12 -14.37 17.81
C ALA A 72 3.81 -14.71 17.12
N GLU A 73 2.71 -14.20 17.67
CA GLU A 73 1.39 -14.39 17.10
C GLU A 73 1.18 -13.46 15.92
N ILE A 74 0.60 -13.99 14.84
CA ILE A 74 0.15 -13.21 13.68
C ILE A 74 -1.34 -12.98 13.86
N PRO A 75 -1.78 -11.71 14.01
CA PRO A 75 -3.18 -11.43 14.32
C PRO A 75 -4.11 -11.79 13.16
N ALA A 76 -5.35 -12.09 13.52
CA ALA A 76 -6.44 -12.18 12.56
C ALA A 76 -6.79 -10.79 12.00
N ASN A 77 -7.45 -10.75 10.84
CA ASN A 77 -7.95 -9.54 10.18
C ASN A 77 -6.87 -8.53 9.75
N ILE A 78 -5.62 -8.95 9.58
CA ILE A 78 -4.66 -8.15 8.82
C ILE A 78 -5.22 -7.96 7.41
N GLY A 79 -5.12 -6.76 6.85
CA GLY A 79 -5.66 -6.43 5.52
C GLY A 79 -7.19 -6.31 5.46
N ILE A 80 -7.89 -6.40 6.59
CA ILE A 80 -9.33 -6.17 6.69
C ILE A 80 -9.57 -5.00 7.62
N LYS A 81 -10.03 -3.88 7.08
CA LYS A 81 -10.26 -2.65 7.83
C LYS A 81 -11.51 -1.93 7.34
N ASP A 82 -12.36 -1.50 8.27
CA ASP A 82 -13.58 -0.71 7.98
C ASP A 82 -14.48 -1.33 6.91
N GLY A 83 -14.60 -2.67 6.92
CA GLY A 83 -15.38 -3.42 5.93
C GLY A 83 -14.67 -3.62 4.58
N CYS A 84 -13.48 -3.08 4.40
CA CYS A 84 -12.66 -3.25 3.22
C CYS A 84 -11.72 -4.44 3.39
N LYS A 85 -11.82 -5.45 2.54
CA LYS A 85 -10.86 -6.54 2.42
C LYS A 85 -9.86 -6.21 1.31
N HIS A 86 -8.58 -6.22 1.62
CA HIS A 86 -7.48 -6.01 0.66
C HIS A 86 -7.01 -7.35 0.08
N SER A 87 -6.18 -7.31 -0.92
CA SER A 87 -5.70 -8.50 -1.63
C SER A 87 -4.86 -9.44 -0.79
N LEU A 88 -4.17 -8.95 0.24
CA LEU A 88 -3.42 -9.73 1.21
C LEU A 88 -4.10 -9.60 2.57
N TYR A 89 -4.49 -10.73 3.16
CA TYR A 89 -5.22 -10.72 4.43
C TYR A 89 -5.06 -12.02 5.22
N THR A 90 -5.39 -11.95 6.53
CA THR A 90 -5.53 -13.08 7.42
C THR A 90 -6.96 -13.17 7.94
N LEU A 91 -7.47 -14.37 8.18
CA LEU A 91 -8.80 -14.59 8.78
C LEU A 91 -8.72 -15.01 10.25
N SER A 92 -7.64 -15.68 10.62
CA SER A 92 -7.39 -16.25 11.95
C SER A 92 -5.95 -15.94 12.37
N ASN A 93 -5.62 -16.28 13.61
CA ASN A 93 -4.28 -16.12 14.16
C ASN A 93 -3.40 -17.38 14.02
N ASP A 94 -3.70 -18.20 13.02
CA ASP A 94 -2.97 -19.43 12.68
C ASP A 94 -1.78 -19.21 11.75
N GLY A 95 -1.55 -17.97 11.31
CA GLY A 95 -0.47 -17.61 10.41
C GLY A 95 -0.76 -17.83 8.93
N VAL A 96 -1.97 -18.27 8.57
CA VAL A 96 -2.36 -18.43 7.16
C VAL A 96 -2.62 -17.07 6.53
N ILE A 97 -1.86 -16.77 5.49
CA ILE A 97 -2.00 -15.56 4.68
C ILE A 97 -2.69 -15.94 3.38
N TYR A 98 -3.72 -15.20 3.04
CA TYR A 98 -4.43 -15.32 1.78
C TYR A 98 -4.04 -14.18 0.85
N ALA A 99 -3.79 -14.50 -0.42
CA ALA A 99 -3.56 -13.53 -1.48
C ALA A 99 -4.57 -13.76 -2.60
N GLU A 100 -5.38 -12.74 -2.90
CA GLU A 100 -6.44 -12.80 -3.91
C GLU A 100 -6.35 -11.60 -4.85
N TRP A 101 -6.48 -11.84 -6.17
CA TRP A 101 -6.55 -10.78 -7.16
C TRP A 101 -7.32 -11.20 -8.43
N GLU A 102 -7.61 -10.22 -9.28
CA GLU A 102 -8.31 -10.44 -10.56
C GLU A 102 -7.50 -11.29 -11.56
N LYS A 103 -6.18 -11.23 -11.46
CA LYS A 103 -5.23 -11.97 -12.31
C LYS A 103 -4.00 -12.34 -11.48
N GLU A 104 -3.19 -13.24 -12.01
CA GLU A 104 -1.91 -13.56 -11.37
C GLU A 104 -1.09 -12.29 -11.09
N PHE A 105 -0.63 -12.18 -9.85
CA PHE A 105 0.18 -11.06 -9.37
C PHE A 105 1.31 -11.60 -8.49
N PRO A 106 2.54 -11.11 -8.67
CA PRO A 106 3.69 -11.56 -7.89
C PRO A 106 3.66 -10.94 -6.48
N PHE A 107 2.80 -11.49 -5.62
CA PHE A 107 2.78 -11.10 -4.22
C PHE A 107 4.07 -11.53 -3.54
N GLU A 108 4.59 -10.70 -2.64
CA GLU A 108 5.80 -10.93 -1.88
C GLU A 108 5.53 -10.78 -0.38
N LEU A 109 6.40 -11.35 0.45
CA LEU A 109 6.32 -11.19 1.91
C LEU A 109 6.32 -9.71 2.32
N GLY A 110 7.15 -8.88 1.67
CA GLY A 110 7.20 -7.44 1.90
C GLY A 110 5.85 -6.75 1.68
N HIS A 111 5.06 -7.19 0.69
CA HIS A 111 3.70 -6.70 0.46
C HIS A 111 2.77 -7.01 1.64
N PHE A 112 2.88 -8.19 2.22
CA PHE A 112 2.09 -8.57 3.39
C PHE A 112 2.49 -7.77 4.64
N LEU A 113 3.79 -7.59 4.90
CA LEU A 113 4.27 -6.78 6.03
C LEU A 113 3.83 -5.32 5.89
N TRP A 114 3.84 -4.79 4.68
CA TRP A 114 3.32 -3.45 4.39
C TRP A 114 1.81 -3.37 4.64
N THR A 115 1.03 -4.37 4.21
CA THR A 115 -0.41 -4.47 4.46
C THR A 115 -0.71 -4.51 5.95
N TRP A 116 0.06 -5.30 6.71
CA TRP A 116 -0.06 -5.36 8.16
C TRP A 116 0.18 -4.01 8.81
N THR A 117 1.28 -3.35 8.47
CA THR A 117 1.61 -2.03 9.01
C THR A 117 0.56 -0.97 8.68
N THR A 118 -0.02 -1.03 7.48
CA THR A 118 -0.91 0.02 6.97
C THR A 118 -2.35 -0.16 7.43
N TYR A 119 -2.85 -1.39 7.45
CA TYR A 119 -4.28 -1.66 7.63
C TYR A 119 -4.64 -2.35 8.95
N HIS A 120 -3.68 -2.81 9.73
CA HIS A 120 -3.94 -3.36 11.05
C HIS A 120 -3.66 -2.31 12.13
N LYS A 121 -4.57 -2.23 13.14
CA LYS A 121 -4.52 -1.21 14.19
C LYS A 121 -3.21 -1.19 14.98
N ASP A 122 -2.64 -2.35 15.25
CA ASP A 122 -1.40 -2.49 16.03
C ASP A 122 -0.15 -2.39 15.16
N GLY A 123 -0.31 -2.42 13.82
CA GLY A 123 0.78 -2.43 12.85
C GLY A 123 1.67 -3.67 12.97
N PHE A 124 2.65 -3.77 12.08
CA PHE A 124 3.67 -4.81 12.18
C PHE A 124 4.67 -4.44 13.29
N PRO A 125 4.92 -5.32 14.28
CA PRO A 125 5.68 -4.97 15.48
C PRO A 125 7.17 -4.69 15.22
N MET A 126 7.71 -5.16 14.08
CA MET A 126 9.11 -5.00 13.73
C MET A 126 9.30 -3.99 12.58
N ARG A 127 8.85 -2.75 12.78
CA ARG A 127 9.02 -1.67 11.79
C ARG A 127 10.46 -1.42 11.39
N ASP A 128 11.38 -1.59 12.34
CA ASP A 128 12.83 -1.37 12.16
C ASP A 128 13.56 -2.72 12.12
N MET A 129 13.10 -3.60 11.23
CA MET A 129 13.74 -4.90 11.01
C MET A 129 15.20 -4.68 10.57
N ASP A 130 16.14 -5.14 11.38
CA ASP A 130 17.54 -5.19 11.00
C ASP A 130 17.75 -6.38 10.06
N GLU A 131 17.86 -6.10 8.76
CA GLU A 131 18.05 -7.14 7.74
C GLU A 131 19.26 -8.03 8.00
N SER A 132 20.30 -7.50 8.66
CA SER A 132 21.48 -8.27 9.02
C SER A 132 21.24 -9.35 10.08
N LYS A 133 20.19 -9.18 10.89
CA LYS A 133 19.77 -10.10 11.96
C LYS A 133 18.52 -10.90 11.62
N THR A 134 17.85 -10.56 10.53
CA THR A 134 16.63 -11.22 10.10
C THR A 134 16.96 -12.34 9.13
N ARG A 135 16.37 -13.51 9.36
CA ARG A 135 16.46 -14.66 8.45
C ARG A 135 15.08 -15.05 8.01
N ILE A 136 14.93 -15.25 6.71
CA ILE A 136 13.68 -15.72 6.12
C ILE A 136 13.96 -17.09 5.51
N LEU A 137 13.18 -18.06 5.95
CA LEU A 137 13.22 -19.43 5.45
C LEU A 137 11.95 -19.68 4.64
N VAL A 138 12.06 -20.46 3.60
CA VAL A 138 10.93 -20.96 2.79
C VAL A 138 11.05 -22.47 2.78
N ASN A 139 10.06 -23.15 3.33
CA ASN A 139 10.09 -24.60 3.52
C ASN A 139 11.39 -25.08 4.19
N ASP A 140 11.77 -24.40 5.29
CA ASP A 140 12.99 -24.63 6.08
C ASP A 140 14.33 -24.33 5.39
N VAL A 141 14.30 -23.73 4.19
CA VAL A 141 15.51 -23.35 3.45
C VAL A 141 15.69 -21.83 3.49
N LEU A 142 16.90 -21.40 3.86
CA LEU A 142 17.22 -19.96 3.91
C LEU A 142 17.04 -19.31 2.52
N SER A 143 16.17 -18.32 2.47
CA SER A 143 15.94 -17.53 1.24
C SER A 143 16.95 -16.39 1.13
N PRO A 144 17.66 -16.25 0.03
CA PRO A 144 18.56 -15.12 -0.22
C PRO A 144 17.79 -13.84 -0.60
N GLN A 145 16.50 -13.94 -0.88
CA GLN A 145 15.67 -12.83 -1.38
C GLN A 145 15.16 -11.91 -0.27
N GLY A 146 15.34 -12.29 1.00
CA GLY A 146 14.82 -11.50 2.13
C GLY A 146 13.30 -11.32 2.03
N ILE A 147 12.81 -10.12 2.31
CA ILE A 147 11.36 -9.80 2.25
C ILE A 147 10.76 -9.80 0.84
N SER A 148 11.60 -9.85 -0.20
CA SER A 148 11.15 -9.98 -1.61
C SER A 148 10.87 -11.42 -2.02
N VAL A 149 10.82 -12.35 -1.07
CA VAL A 149 10.40 -13.73 -1.35
C VAL A 149 8.97 -13.75 -1.86
N PRO A 150 8.71 -14.35 -3.04
CA PRO A 150 7.36 -14.41 -3.60
C PRO A 150 6.49 -15.39 -2.82
N PHE A 151 5.21 -15.08 -2.70
CA PHE A 151 4.21 -16.04 -2.25
C PHE A 151 3.90 -17.05 -3.36
N VAL A 152 4.04 -18.30 -3.00
CA VAL A 152 3.61 -19.43 -3.84
C VAL A 152 2.64 -20.27 -3.02
N ASP A 153 1.61 -20.78 -3.65
CA ASP A 153 0.61 -21.59 -2.97
C ASP A 153 1.23 -22.78 -2.24
N GLY A 154 0.87 -22.92 -0.96
CA GLY A 154 1.41 -23.97 -0.10
C GLY A 154 2.80 -23.72 0.49
N TYR A 155 3.38 -22.53 0.39
CA TYR A 155 4.63 -22.20 1.09
C TYR A 155 4.44 -22.15 2.60
N HIS A 156 5.48 -22.60 3.30
CA HIS A 156 5.62 -22.52 4.75
C HIS A 156 6.98 -21.95 5.13
#